data_80df479f1714f96534c197bae6259cbe
#
_entry.id   80df479f1714f96534c197bae6259cbe
#
_cell.length_a   1.000
_cell.length_b   1.000
_cell.length_c   1.000
_cell.angle_alpha   90.00
_cell.angle_beta   90.00
_cell.angle_gamma   90.00
#
_symmetry.space_group_name_H-M   'P 1'
#
loop_
_entity.id
_entity.type
_entity.pdbx_description
1 polymer ?
#
loop_
_entity_poly.entity_id
_entity_poly.type
_entity_poly.pdbx_seq_one_letter_code
_entity_poly.pdbx_strand_id
1 'polypeptide(L)' 'MAQTTETPPSENEKVVSWRLHVLMDAGYPQELAKKIATSEADLHHAVELVLAGCSHETAAEILL' A
#
# COMPACT_ATOMS: atom_id res chain seq x y z
N MET A 1 23.02 -20.93 -1.41
CA MET A 1 22.83 -20.76 -1.32
C MET A 1 22.42 -19.96 -1.63
N ALA A 2 22.36 -19.90 -1.85
CA ALA A 2 22.10 -19.27 -1.98
C ALA A 2 21.51 -18.54 -1.95
N GLN A 3 21.15 -18.38 -1.75
CA GLN A 3 20.62 -17.79 -1.66
C GLN A 3 20.44 -16.98 -1.22
N THR A 4 20.53 -16.90 -0.92
CA THR A 4 20.52 -16.21 -0.38
C THR A 4 20.48 -15.18 -0.49
N THR A 5 20.80 -14.95 -0.69
CA THR A 5 20.99 -14.02 -0.80
C THR A 5 20.29 -13.18 -1.22
N GLU A 6 19.73 -13.24 -1.70
CA GLU A 6 19.08 -12.58 -2.11
C GLU A 6 18.32 -11.96 -1.57
N THR A 7 18.25 -11.72 -1.17
CA THR A 7 17.67 -11.13 -0.67
C THR A 7 17.13 -10.39 -0.82
N PRO A 8 17.04 -10.11 -0.76
CA PRO A 8 16.46 -9.54 -0.97
C PRO A 8 15.79 -8.67 -1.33
N PRO A 9 15.49 -8.62 -2.14
CA PRO A 9 14.75 -7.60 -2.57
C PRO A 9 13.90 -7.25 -1.58
N SER A 10 13.93 -7.43 -1.11
CA SER A 10 13.53 -7.87 -0.77
C SER A 10 12.56 -7.86 0.21
N GLU A 11 12.76 -7.58 1.38
CA GLU A 11 11.72 -7.33 2.33
C GLU A 11 10.92 -6.09 1.97
N ASN A 12 11.60 -5.10 1.41
CA ASN A 12 10.91 -3.89 0.97
C ASN A 12 9.89 -4.19 -0.10
N GLU A 13 10.27 -5.00 -1.07
CA GLU A 13 9.35 -5.35 -2.13
C GLU A 13 8.18 -6.16 -1.62
N LYS A 14 8.45 -7.03 -0.67
CA LYS A 14 7.36 -7.83 -0.10
C LYS A 14 6.39 -6.97 0.67
N VAL A 15 6.91 -6.01 1.43
CA VAL A 15 6.06 -5.11 2.19
C VAL A 15 5.22 -4.25 1.26
N VAL A 16 5.84 -3.70 0.22
CA VAL A 16 5.10 -2.89 -0.75
C VAL A 16 4.05 -3.72 -1.44
N SER A 17 4.39 -4.94 -1.83
CA SER A 17 3.45 -5.83 -2.50
C SER A 17 2.27 -6.15 -1.59
N TRP A 18 2.53 -6.41 -0.33
CA TRP A 18 1.48 -6.69 0.64
C TRP A 18 0.58 -5.48 0.84
N ARG A 19 1.19 -4.30 0.97
CA ARG A 19 0.41 -3.08 1.12
C ARG A 19 -0.47 -2.83 -0.09
N LEU A 20 0.10 -3.03 -1.27
CA LEU A 20 -0.65 -2.87 -2.51
C LEU A 20 -1.87 -3.78 -2.52
N HIS A 21 -1.66 -5.02 -2.13
CA HIS A 21 -2.74 -6.00 -2.11
C HIS A 21 -3.86 -5.57 -1.16
N VAL A 22 -3.48 -5.14 0.04
CA VAL A 22 -4.46 -4.72 1.04
C VAL A 22 -5.24 -3.51 0.55
N LEU A 23 -4.55 -2.56 -0.06
CA LEU A 23 -5.21 -1.35 -0.56
C LEU A 23 -6.16 -1.68 -1.70
N MET A 24 -5.77 -2.59 -2.59
CA MET A 24 -6.65 -2.98 -3.67
C MET A 24 -7.87 -3.74 -3.14
N ASP A 25 -7.69 -4.53 -2.10
CA ASP A 25 -8.81 -5.19 -1.46
C ASP A 25 -9.77 -4.17 -0.86
N ALA A 26 -9.26 -3.04 -0.39
CA ALA A 26 -10.10 -1.98 0.15
C ALA A 26 -10.76 -1.16 -0.95
N GLY A 27 -10.45 -1.44 -2.22
CA GLY A 27 -11.10 -0.79 -3.33
C GLY A 27 -10.30 0.31 -4.00
N TYR A 28 -9.09 0.56 -3.55
CA TYR A 28 -8.25 1.58 -4.19
C TYR A 28 -7.91 1.18 -5.62
N PRO A 29 -7.96 2.12 -6.58
CA PRO A 29 -7.45 1.83 -7.91
C PRO A 29 -5.97 1.51 -7.84
N GLN A 30 -5.51 0.70 -8.77
CA GLN A 30 -4.13 0.23 -8.74
C GLN A 30 -3.14 1.38 -8.66
N GLU A 31 -3.39 2.45 -9.40
CA GLU A 31 -2.45 3.57 -9.42
C GLU A 31 -2.36 4.25 -8.06
N LEU A 32 -3.51 4.48 -7.43
CA LEU A 32 -3.50 5.09 -6.11
C LEU A 32 -2.92 4.14 -5.07
N ALA A 33 -3.30 2.87 -5.16
CA ALA A 33 -2.78 1.88 -4.24
C ALA A 33 -1.25 1.81 -4.32
N LYS A 34 -0.72 1.89 -5.52
CA LYS A 34 0.71 1.83 -5.73
C LYS A 34 1.40 3.03 -5.10
N LYS A 35 0.83 4.22 -5.28
CA LYS A 35 1.41 5.42 -4.70
C LYS A 35 1.40 5.34 -3.18
N ILE A 36 0.31 4.91 -2.60
CA ILE A 36 0.20 4.81 -1.16
C ILE A 36 1.14 3.72 -0.63
N ALA A 37 1.21 2.60 -1.34
CA ALA A 37 2.03 1.47 -0.90
C ALA A 37 3.52 1.82 -0.88
N THR A 38 3.94 2.68 -1.79
CA THR A 38 5.35 3.06 -1.87
C THR A 38 5.66 4.31 -1.05
N SER A 39 4.64 4.94 -0.47
CA SER A 39 4.84 6.09 0.40
C SER A 39 5.00 5.62 1.83
N GLU A 40 5.21 6.58 2.73
CA GLU A 40 5.27 6.28 4.15
C GLU A 40 3.91 6.39 4.81
N ALA A 41 2.85 6.46 4.02
CA ALA A 41 1.51 6.59 4.56
C ALA A 41 1.13 5.36 5.38
N ASP A 42 0.33 5.59 6.40
CA ASP A 42 -0.14 4.53 7.29
C ASP A 42 -1.19 3.70 6.58
N LEU A 43 -0.88 2.44 6.36
CA LEU A 43 -1.78 1.54 5.66
C LEU A 43 -3.11 1.40 6.41
N HIS A 44 -3.04 1.28 7.72
CA HIS A 44 -4.25 1.15 8.53
C HIS A 44 -5.14 2.38 8.37
N HIS A 45 -4.54 3.55 8.36
CA HIS A 45 -5.28 4.80 8.20
C HIS A 45 -5.91 4.86 6.81
N ALA A 46 -5.19 4.38 5.79
CA ALA A 46 -5.73 4.37 4.44
C ALA A 46 -7.01 3.55 4.36
N VAL A 47 -7.02 2.39 5.02
CA VAL A 47 -8.20 1.55 5.03
C VAL A 47 -9.32 2.20 5.84
N GLU A 48 -8.97 2.79 6.98
CA GLU A 48 -9.97 3.42 7.83
C GLU A 48 -10.68 4.57 7.13
N LEU A 49 -9.95 5.35 6.36
CA LEU A 49 -10.56 6.48 5.66
C LEU A 49 -11.64 6.00 4.71
N VAL A 50 -11.37 4.92 3.99
CA VAL A 50 -12.36 4.39 3.06
C VAL A 50 -13.55 3.81 3.80
N LEU A 51 -13.30 3.11 4.90
CA LEU A 51 -14.38 2.56 5.70
C LEU A 51 -15.26 3.66 6.30
N ALA A 52 -14.66 4.83 6.55
CA ALA A 52 -15.40 5.96 7.10
C ALA A 52 -16.19 6.71 6.03
N GLY A 53 -16.10 6.28 4.77
CA GLY A 53 -16.88 6.88 3.72
C GLY A 53 -16.12 7.84 2.81
N CYS A 54 -14.81 7.99 3.01
CA CYS A 54 -14.01 8.81 2.12
C CYS A 54 -13.88 8.14 0.76
N SER A 55 -13.92 8.94 -0.30
CA SER A 55 -13.59 8.41 -1.60
C SER A 55 -12.11 8.06 -1.62
N HIS A 56 -11.74 7.14 -2.49
CA HIS A 56 -10.36 6.70 -2.56
C HIS A 56 -9.44 7.85 -2.95
N GLU A 57 -9.92 8.73 -3.82
CA GLU A 57 -9.12 9.86 -4.25
C GLU A 57 -8.88 10.84 -3.10
N THR A 58 -9.93 11.13 -2.36
CA THR A 58 -9.81 12.03 -1.21
C THR A 58 -8.89 11.42 -0.16
N ALA A 59 -9.04 10.13 0.10
CA ALA A 59 -8.19 9.45 1.05
C ALA A 59 -6.72 9.54 0.63
N ALA A 60 -6.46 9.33 -0.65
CA ALA A 60 -5.10 9.43 -1.16
C ALA A 60 -4.53 10.82 -0.97
N GLU A 61 -5.36 11.85 -1.17
CA GLU A 61 -4.90 13.23 -0.97
C GLU A 61 -4.55 13.49 0.48
N ILE A 62 -5.32 12.94 1.39
CA ILE A 62 -5.05 13.10 2.80
C ILE A 62 -3.74 12.40 3.18
N LEU A 63 -3.51 11.23 2.61
CA LEU A 63 -2.36 10.41 2.96
C LEU A 63 -1.08 10.88 2.29
N LEU A 64 -1.17 11.44 1.11
CA LEU A 64 -0.01 11.83 0.33
C LEU A 64 0.18 13.33 0.35
#